data_7902dbe7b0a74fae9d0dba4e059d7887
#
_entry.id   7902dbe7b0a74fae9d0dba4e059d7887
#
_cell.length_a   1.000
_cell.length_b   1.000
_cell.length_c   1.000
_cell.angle_alpha   90.00
_cell.angle_beta   90.00
_cell.angle_gamma   90.00
#
_symmetry.space_group_name_H-M   'P 1'
#
loop_
_entity.id
_entity.type
_entity.pdbx_description
1 polymer ?
#
loop_
_entity_poly.entity_id
_entity_poly.type
_entity_poly.pdbx_seq_one_letter_code
_entity_poly.pdbx_strand_id
1 'polypeptide(L)'
;AMLLDRTDTNAPNQSRALFDLILSGKLDTVRKERDTITESNMTVESPIPYNIQNVVEELKRLDTEMVQGTRGDKQGPLYGKLTRFVQRLESKIMDKRLNFLFNNDTSLLGYNWFAQLIEKLLGYGNENGVKVVDFSEVPSDILSLITGLMGRLIFTIQQWTDTNERHPIAIFCDEAHLYLPVSAADSMDERGLKSFERIAKEGRKYGVSLVVISQRPADVSKTILSQCGNFIAMRLTNPEDQNVIRRLFPDNLGDFVGMLPILDVGEGLVVGDASLLPSRVILDKPTIQPNSCTVDFWDIWNEDKKSSTCEKAVNAIRQQQKL
;
A
#
# COMPACT_ATOMS: atom_id res chain seq x y z
N ALA A 1 8.50 -7.89 -8.59
CA ALA A 1 8.08 -6.97 -9.63
C ALA A 1 8.94 -5.72 -9.67
N MET A 2 9.12 -5.02 -8.55
CA MET A 2 9.94 -3.81 -8.40
C MET A 2 11.38 -3.96 -8.91
N LEU A 3 11.91 -5.16 -8.86
CA LEU A 3 13.31 -5.46 -9.17
C LEU A 3 13.50 -6.06 -10.56
N LEU A 4 12.42 -6.56 -11.16
CA LEU A 4 12.46 -7.26 -12.44
C LEU A 4 12.16 -6.28 -13.57
N ASP A 5 13.17 -6.02 -14.38
CA ASP A 5 13.02 -5.31 -15.64
C ASP A 5 12.43 -6.26 -16.68
N ARG A 6 11.19 -6.02 -17.09
CA ARG A 6 10.49 -6.86 -18.08
C ARG A 6 11.15 -6.81 -19.47
N THR A 7 11.97 -5.80 -19.73
CA THR A 7 12.72 -5.66 -20.99
C THR A 7 14.04 -6.45 -20.98
N ASP A 8 14.48 -6.92 -19.80
CA ASP A 8 15.67 -7.76 -19.66
C ASP A 8 15.38 -9.18 -20.15
N THR A 9 16.12 -9.63 -21.13
CA THR A 9 16.01 -11.00 -21.69
C THR A 9 16.23 -12.10 -20.64
N ASN A 10 16.92 -11.78 -19.55
CA ASN A 10 17.16 -12.68 -18.41
C ASN A 10 16.07 -12.61 -17.32
N ALA A 11 15.06 -11.76 -17.45
CA ALA A 11 14.02 -11.62 -16.43
C ALA A 11 13.37 -12.95 -16.00
N PRO A 12 13.08 -13.93 -16.89
CA PRO A 12 12.57 -15.24 -16.48
C PRO A 12 13.54 -16.01 -15.60
N ASN A 13 14.85 -16.00 -15.92
CA ASN A 13 15.88 -16.67 -15.13
C ASN A 13 16.04 -16.00 -13.75
N GLN A 14 16.01 -14.67 -13.71
CA GLN A 14 16.09 -13.87 -12.48
C GLN A 14 14.91 -14.16 -11.56
N SER A 15 13.68 -14.20 -12.12
CA SER A 15 12.46 -14.51 -11.37
C SER A 15 12.52 -15.92 -10.77
N ARG A 16 12.90 -16.90 -11.58
CA ARG A 16 12.98 -18.30 -11.16
C ARG A 16 14.01 -18.47 -10.05
N ALA A 17 15.23 -17.97 -10.24
CA ALA A 17 16.29 -18.07 -9.24
C ALA A 17 15.87 -17.43 -7.91
N LEU A 18 15.25 -16.24 -7.97
CA LEU A 18 14.74 -15.56 -6.78
C LEU A 18 13.67 -16.41 -6.06
N PHE A 19 12.72 -16.97 -6.79
CA PHE A 19 11.63 -17.78 -6.20
C PHE A 19 12.17 -19.06 -5.59
N ASP A 20 13.05 -19.77 -6.27
CA ASP A 20 13.65 -21.01 -5.77
C ASP A 20 14.45 -20.77 -4.48
N LEU A 21 15.21 -19.67 -4.41
CA LEU A 21 15.97 -19.31 -3.22
C LEU A 21 15.09 -18.87 -2.05
N ILE A 22 14.00 -18.11 -2.31
CA ILE A 22 13.04 -17.74 -1.27
C ILE A 22 12.35 -19.00 -0.71
N LEU A 23 11.91 -19.91 -1.56
CA LEU A 23 11.29 -21.17 -1.14
C LEU A 23 12.27 -22.03 -0.33
N SER A 24 13.51 -22.15 -0.76
CA SER A 24 14.55 -22.87 0.00
C SER A 24 14.77 -22.24 1.38
N GLY A 25 14.92 -20.91 1.48
CA GLY A 25 15.09 -20.22 2.76
C GLY A 25 13.89 -20.40 3.70
N LYS A 26 12.67 -20.43 3.15
CA LYS A 26 11.45 -20.71 3.93
C LYS A 26 11.39 -22.15 4.42
N LEU A 27 11.75 -23.12 3.57
CA LEU A 27 11.84 -24.54 3.96
C LEU A 27 12.84 -24.76 5.09
N ASP A 28 13.99 -24.09 5.06
CA ASP A 28 14.96 -24.18 6.13
C ASP A 28 14.41 -23.64 7.46
N THR A 29 13.62 -22.56 7.42
CA THR A 29 12.93 -22.03 8.59
C THR A 29 11.91 -23.03 9.12
N VAL A 30 11.04 -23.58 8.27
CA VAL A 30 10.05 -24.60 8.64
C VAL A 30 10.71 -25.82 9.29
N ARG A 31 11.81 -26.31 8.72
CA ARG A 31 12.58 -27.44 9.28
C ARG A 31 13.15 -27.15 10.66
N LYS A 32 13.65 -25.92 10.89
CA LYS A 32 14.15 -25.47 12.19
C LYS A 32 13.08 -25.44 13.24
N GLU A 33 11.89 -24.93 12.87
CA GLU A 33 10.73 -24.80 13.77
C GLU A 33 9.97 -26.12 13.93
N ARG A 34 10.31 -27.17 13.19
CA ARG A 34 9.64 -28.50 13.18
C ARG A 34 8.14 -28.41 12.87
N ASP A 35 7.74 -27.47 12.02
CA ASP A 35 6.37 -27.33 11.55
C ASP A 35 5.99 -28.48 10.60
N THR A 36 4.71 -28.73 10.47
CA THR A 36 4.11 -29.73 9.58
C THR A 36 3.98 -29.29 8.12
N ILE A 37 4.31 -28.02 7.83
CA ILE A 37 4.30 -27.46 6.47
C ILE A 37 5.35 -28.18 5.63
N THR A 38 4.96 -28.59 4.43
CA THR A 38 5.82 -29.28 3.46
C THR A 38 6.00 -28.42 2.20
N GLU A 39 6.97 -28.79 1.37
CA GLU A 39 7.20 -28.12 0.10
C GLU A 39 5.96 -28.13 -0.81
N SER A 40 5.13 -29.17 -0.74
CA SER A 40 3.93 -29.32 -1.58
C SER A 40 2.79 -28.36 -1.22
N ASN A 41 2.73 -27.86 0.02
CA ASN A 41 1.68 -26.95 0.49
C ASN A 41 2.18 -25.55 0.82
N MET A 42 3.43 -25.22 0.45
CA MET A 42 4.04 -23.91 0.64
C MET A 42 4.24 -23.20 -0.70
N THR A 43 4.09 -21.90 -0.69
CA THR A 43 4.38 -21.03 -1.84
C THR A 43 5.32 -19.89 -1.47
N VAL A 44 5.80 -19.15 -2.46
CA VAL A 44 6.58 -17.93 -2.23
C VAL A 44 5.78 -16.91 -1.42
N GLU A 45 4.44 -16.95 -1.49
CA GLU A 45 3.55 -16.04 -0.75
C GLU A 45 3.23 -16.51 0.67
N SER A 46 3.55 -17.76 1.02
CA SER A 46 3.35 -18.26 2.40
C SER A 46 4.09 -17.37 3.41
N PRO A 47 3.42 -16.93 4.51
CA PRO A 47 4.00 -15.95 5.46
C PRO A 47 5.02 -16.61 6.41
N ILE A 48 6.07 -17.15 5.85
CA ILE A 48 7.18 -17.80 6.56
C ILE A 48 8.41 -16.90 6.43
N PRO A 49 9.06 -16.55 7.55
CA PRO A 49 10.23 -15.68 7.52
C PRO A 49 11.43 -16.34 6.82
N TYR A 50 12.23 -15.55 6.13
CA TYR A 50 13.49 -15.93 5.53
C TYR A 50 14.47 -14.75 5.54
N ASN A 51 15.76 -15.04 5.46
CA ASN A 51 16.78 -14.00 5.45
C ASN A 51 17.05 -13.55 4.02
N ILE A 52 16.74 -12.29 3.71
CA ILE A 52 16.95 -11.69 2.39
C ILE A 52 18.46 -11.57 2.04
N GLN A 53 19.34 -11.40 3.03
CA GLN A 53 20.78 -11.30 2.80
C GLN A 53 21.35 -12.64 2.28
N ASN A 54 20.91 -13.75 2.86
CA ASN A 54 21.29 -15.07 2.36
C ASN A 54 20.83 -15.28 0.91
N VAL A 55 19.65 -14.78 0.55
CA VAL A 55 19.16 -14.83 -0.83
C VAL A 55 20.06 -14.03 -1.78
N VAL A 56 20.51 -12.84 -1.36
CA VAL A 56 21.42 -12.00 -2.14
C VAL A 56 22.77 -12.68 -2.33
N GLU A 57 23.33 -13.26 -1.28
CA GLU A 57 24.61 -13.98 -1.33
C GLU A 57 24.54 -15.18 -2.27
N GLU A 58 23.47 -15.96 -2.20
CA GLU A 58 23.26 -17.09 -3.10
C GLU A 58 23.05 -16.68 -4.56
N LEU A 59 22.34 -15.56 -4.81
CA LEU A 59 22.22 -15.00 -6.15
C LEU A 59 23.58 -14.59 -6.72
N LYS A 60 24.46 -13.97 -5.91
CA LYS A 60 25.84 -13.65 -6.31
C LYS A 60 26.65 -14.89 -6.61
N ARG A 61 26.53 -15.91 -5.76
CA ARG A 61 27.22 -17.19 -5.97
C ARG A 61 26.81 -17.82 -7.30
N LEU A 62 25.51 -17.89 -7.59
CA LEU A 62 24.98 -18.44 -8.85
C LEU A 62 25.41 -17.63 -10.08
N ASP A 63 25.56 -16.31 -9.95
CA ASP A 63 25.99 -15.42 -11.04
C ASP A 63 27.46 -15.62 -11.43
N THR A 64 28.29 -16.14 -10.51
CA THR A 64 29.74 -16.37 -10.70
C THR A 64 30.08 -17.83 -10.67
N GLU A 65 29.14 -18.75 -10.57
CA GLU A 65 29.34 -20.17 -10.37
C GLU A 65 30.08 -20.83 -11.56
N MET A 66 31.14 -21.56 -11.25
CA MET A 66 31.80 -22.47 -12.18
C MET A 66 31.47 -23.91 -11.80
N VAL A 67 31.00 -24.70 -12.74
CA VAL A 67 30.62 -26.10 -12.52
C VAL A 67 31.60 -27.03 -13.18
N GLN A 68 31.88 -28.16 -12.56
CA GLN A 68 32.80 -29.15 -13.07
C GLN A 68 32.26 -29.78 -14.35
N GLY A 69 32.98 -29.65 -15.44
CA GLY A 69 32.66 -30.26 -16.73
C GLY A 69 33.59 -31.43 -17.07
N THR A 70 33.29 -32.18 -18.13
CA THR A 70 34.06 -33.34 -18.59
C THR A 70 35.49 -33.00 -19.07
N ARG A 71 35.78 -31.71 -19.34
CA ARG A 71 37.08 -31.23 -19.86
C ARG A 71 37.64 -30.04 -19.07
N GLY A 72 37.22 -29.86 -17.80
CA GLY A 72 37.58 -28.73 -16.96
C GLY A 72 36.34 -27.92 -16.54
N ASP A 73 36.56 -26.87 -15.74
CA ASP A 73 35.48 -26.03 -15.23
C ASP A 73 34.81 -25.27 -16.37
N LYS A 74 33.47 -25.23 -16.34
CA LYS A 74 32.61 -24.45 -17.26
C LYS A 74 31.73 -23.52 -16.48
N GLN A 75 31.27 -22.46 -17.14
CA GLN A 75 30.31 -21.53 -16.57
C GLN A 75 28.98 -22.23 -16.21
N GLY A 76 28.49 -21.94 -15.02
CA GLY A 76 27.17 -22.41 -14.55
C GLY A 76 26.00 -21.87 -15.40
N PRO A 77 24.81 -22.44 -15.26
CA PRO A 77 23.64 -22.11 -16.11
C PRO A 77 23.17 -20.66 -15.94
N LEU A 78 23.45 -20.04 -14.79
CA LEU A 78 23.06 -18.66 -14.46
C LEU A 78 24.25 -17.67 -14.49
N TYR A 79 25.44 -18.13 -14.88
CA TYR A 79 26.63 -17.29 -14.93
C TYR A 79 26.41 -16.02 -15.77
N GLY A 80 26.67 -14.84 -15.17
CA GLY A 80 26.53 -13.53 -15.81
C GLY A 80 25.09 -13.10 -16.13
N LYS A 81 24.07 -13.89 -15.77
CA LYS A 81 22.64 -13.57 -16.06
C LYS A 81 21.95 -12.83 -14.93
N LEU A 82 22.52 -12.82 -13.76
CA LEU A 82 21.92 -12.24 -12.55
C LEU A 82 22.57 -10.91 -12.15
N THR A 83 23.71 -10.53 -12.72
CA THR A 83 24.55 -9.40 -12.31
C THR A 83 23.73 -8.10 -12.15
N ARG A 84 23.01 -7.67 -13.20
CA ARG A 84 22.18 -6.43 -13.14
C ARG A 84 21.05 -6.54 -12.14
N PHE A 85 20.46 -7.71 -12.00
CA PHE A 85 19.39 -7.95 -11.04
C PHE A 85 19.88 -7.84 -9.60
N VAL A 86 21.01 -8.47 -9.29
CA VAL A 86 21.66 -8.41 -7.97
C VAL A 86 22.03 -6.98 -7.61
N GLN A 87 22.65 -6.23 -8.53
CA GLN A 87 22.98 -4.82 -8.30
C GLN A 87 21.75 -3.98 -7.98
N ARG A 88 20.63 -4.18 -8.70
CA ARG A 88 19.37 -3.46 -8.40
C ARG A 88 18.80 -3.84 -7.04
N LEU A 89 18.84 -5.13 -6.69
CA LEU A 89 18.37 -5.62 -5.41
C LEU A 89 19.18 -5.03 -4.24
N GLU A 90 20.51 -5.07 -4.34
CA GLU A 90 21.40 -4.47 -3.34
C GLU A 90 21.20 -2.96 -3.20
N SER A 91 21.08 -2.23 -4.31
CA SER A 91 20.80 -0.81 -4.30
C SER A 91 19.51 -0.49 -3.54
N LYS A 92 18.46 -1.31 -3.69
CA LYS A 92 17.19 -1.13 -2.96
C LYS A 92 17.31 -1.51 -1.48
N ILE A 93 18.05 -2.55 -1.15
CA ILE A 93 18.28 -2.96 0.25
C ILE A 93 19.12 -1.91 0.99
N MET A 94 20.08 -1.28 0.30
CA MET A 94 20.94 -0.23 0.87
C MET A 94 20.28 1.16 0.93
N ASP A 95 19.14 1.35 0.27
CA ASP A 95 18.42 2.62 0.28
C ASP A 95 17.83 2.86 1.68
N LYS A 96 18.35 3.88 2.38
CA LYS A 96 17.91 4.22 3.74
C LYS A 96 16.41 4.53 3.82
N ARG A 97 15.81 5.05 2.75
CA ARG A 97 14.37 5.36 2.68
C ARG A 97 13.52 4.08 2.72
N LEU A 98 14.09 2.94 2.29
CA LEU A 98 13.46 1.63 2.30
C LEU A 98 13.86 0.77 3.51
N ASN A 99 14.60 1.34 4.45
CA ASN A 99 15.15 0.62 5.60
C ASN A 99 14.04 -0.07 6.44
N PHE A 100 12.87 0.56 6.53
CA PHE A 100 11.72 -0.03 7.22
C PHE A 100 11.20 -1.34 6.59
N LEU A 101 11.49 -1.59 5.29
CA LEU A 101 11.15 -2.83 4.60
C LEU A 101 12.23 -3.91 4.72
N PHE A 102 13.50 -3.50 4.79
CA PHE A 102 14.66 -4.39 4.67
C PHE A 102 15.52 -4.42 5.92
N ASN A 103 15.14 -3.68 6.98
CA ASN A 103 15.89 -3.69 8.22
C ASN A 103 15.90 -5.10 8.81
N ASN A 104 17.10 -5.66 8.97
CA ASN A 104 17.33 -7.00 9.52
C ASN A 104 17.24 -7.01 11.07
N ASP A 105 16.19 -6.45 11.63
CA ASP A 105 15.89 -6.70 13.03
C ASP A 105 15.64 -8.21 13.19
N THR A 106 16.49 -8.87 13.99
CA THR A 106 16.39 -10.31 14.24
C THR A 106 15.05 -10.70 14.85
N SER A 107 14.36 -9.77 15.52
CA SER A 107 13.00 -9.97 16.04
C SER A 107 11.99 -10.22 14.92
N LEU A 108 12.21 -9.67 13.73
CA LEU A 108 11.36 -9.86 12.55
C LEU A 108 11.61 -11.20 11.83
N LEU A 109 12.59 -11.96 12.23
CA LEU A 109 12.87 -13.31 11.72
C LEU A 109 12.23 -14.41 12.58
N GLY A 110 11.54 -14.03 13.66
CA GLY A 110 10.80 -14.98 14.50
C GLY A 110 9.62 -15.60 13.75
N TYR A 111 9.38 -16.89 13.95
CA TYR A 111 8.35 -17.64 13.22
C TYR A 111 6.95 -17.02 13.38
N ASN A 112 6.63 -16.53 14.56
CA ASN A 112 5.35 -15.90 14.90
C ASN A 112 5.25 -14.41 14.52
N TRP A 113 6.29 -13.85 13.92
CA TRP A 113 6.34 -12.42 13.60
C TRP A 113 5.12 -11.96 12.78
N PHE A 114 4.72 -12.76 11.78
CA PHE A 114 3.63 -12.37 10.91
C PHE A 114 2.29 -12.28 11.65
N ALA A 115 2.01 -13.22 12.56
CA ALA A 115 0.82 -13.16 13.40
C ALA A 115 0.81 -11.89 14.25
N GLN A 116 1.92 -11.57 14.90
CA GLN A 116 2.07 -10.34 15.70
C GLN A 116 1.90 -9.06 14.87
N LEU A 117 2.44 -9.04 13.64
CA LEU A 117 2.24 -7.92 12.72
C LEU A 117 0.76 -7.74 12.38
N ILE A 118 0.06 -8.82 12.07
CA ILE A 118 -1.37 -8.79 11.74
C ILE A 118 -2.21 -8.34 12.93
N GLU A 119 -1.96 -8.88 14.12
CA GLU A 119 -2.64 -8.45 15.35
C GLU A 119 -2.45 -6.95 15.59
N LYS A 120 -1.22 -6.46 15.42
CA LYS A 120 -0.90 -5.03 15.54
C LYS A 120 -1.57 -4.19 14.44
N LEU A 121 -1.63 -4.68 13.20
CA LEU A 121 -2.26 -3.99 12.07
C LEU A 121 -3.77 -3.92 12.22
N LEU A 122 -4.42 -5.02 12.63
CA LEU A 122 -5.86 -5.09 12.81
C LEU A 122 -6.34 -4.49 14.12
N GLY A 123 -5.41 -4.16 15.04
CA GLY A 123 -5.75 -3.53 16.32
C GLY A 123 -6.39 -4.48 17.32
N TYR A 124 -6.23 -5.79 17.18
CA TYR A 124 -6.71 -6.75 18.17
C TYR A 124 -6.13 -6.43 19.55
N GLY A 125 -6.99 -6.39 20.56
CA GLY A 125 -6.62 -6.03 21.93
C GLY A 125 -6.62 -4.52 22.23
N ASN A 126 -6.91 -3.65 21.28
CA ASN A 126 -7.09 -2.21 21.49
C ASN A 126 -8.56 -1.89 21.78
N GLU A 127 -8.82 -1.16 22.87
CA GLU A 127 -10.17 -0.76 23.26
C GLU A 127 -10.87 0.16 22.25
N ASN A 128 -10.11 0.92 21.46
CA ASN A 128 -10.68 1.98 20.60
C ASN A 128 -11.10 1.51 19.21
N GLY A 129 -10.77 0.29 18.79
CA GLY A 129 -11.18 -0.25 17.47
C GLY A 129 -10.71 0.53 16.24
N VAL A 130 -9.91 1.59 16.40
CA VAL A 130 -9.38 2.43 15.32
C VAL A 130 -7.86 2.32 15.25
N LYS A 131 -7.34 2.04 14.06
CA LYS A 131 -5.91 2.03 13.77
C LYS A 131 -5.59 3.07 12.70
N VAL A 132 -4.72 4.00 13.04
CA VAL A 132 -4.19 4.99 12.10
C VAL A 132 -2.83 4.54 11.61
N VAL A 133 -2.65 4.57 10.29
CA VAL A 133 -1.36 4.31 9.63
C VAL A 133 -0.97 5.55 8.85
N ASP A 134 0.10 6.20 9.29
CA ASP A 134 0.62 7.41 8.67
C ASP A 134 1.66 7.05 7.62
N PHE A 135 1.44 7.50 6.38
CA PHE A 135 2.33 7.31 5.24
C PHE A 135 3.09 8.59 4.83
N SER A 136 3.03 9.65 5.64
CA SER A 136 3.61 10.95 5.28
C SER A 136 5.12 10.91 4.99
N GLU A 137 5.83 9.92 5.56
CA GLU A 137 7.27 9.73 5.37
C GLU A 137 7.61 8.67 4.30
N VAL A 138 6.60 8.00 3.75
CA VAL A 138 6.81 6.98 2.71
C VAL A 138 7.05 7.69 1.37
N PRO A 139 8.16 7.37 0.66
CA PRO A 139 8.39 7.92 -0.67
C PRO A 139 7.25 7.61 -1.63
N SER A 140 6.87 8.60 -2.45
CA SER A 140 5.73 8.51 -3.36
C SER A 140 5.86 7.36 -4.38
N ASP A 141 7.10 7.04 -4.80
CA ASP A 141 7.42 5.99 -5.74
C ASP A 141 7.12 4.56 -5.24
N ILE A 142 6.93 4.39 -3.93
CA ILE A 142 6.59 3.09 -3.32
C ILE A 142 5.26 3.11 -2.55
N LEU A 143 4.61 4.26 -2.45
CA LEU A 143 3.39 4.42 -1.65
C LEU A 143 2.27 3.46 -2.11
N SER A 144 2.00 3.39 -3.42
CA SER A 144 1.00 2.49 -3.99
C SER A 144 1.32 1.02 -3.72
N LEU A 145 2.61 0.64 -3.71
CA LEU A 145 3.04 -0.73 -3.40
C LEU A 145 2.74 -1.07 -1.94
N ILE A 146 3.12 -0.19 -1.01
CA ILE A 146 2.96 -0.44 0.43
C ILE A 146 1.48 -0.48 0.82
N THR A 147 0.71 0.51 0.40
CA THR A 147 -0.74 0.56 0.65
C THR A 147 -1.44 -0.64 0.03
N GLY A 148 -1.11 -0.99 -1.21
CA GLY A 148 -1.65 -2.17 -1.89
C GLY A 148 -1.29 -3.48 -1.21
N LEU A 149 -0.06 -3.62 -0.66
CA LEU A 149 0.34 -4.77 0.13
C LEU A 149 -0.49 -4.86 1.42
N MET A 150 -0.69 -3.75 2.13
CA MET A 150 -1.52 -3.71 3.33
C MET A 150 -2.97 -4.09 3.03
N GLY A 151 -3.59 -3.52 2.00
CA GLY A 151 -4.93 -3.89 1.56
C GLY A 151 -5.03 -5.38 1.24
N ARG A 152 -4.03 -5.93 0.52
CA ARG A 152 -3.96 -7.36 0.22
C ARG A 152 -3.85 -8.22 1.48
N LEU A 153 -3.02 -7.83 2.44
CA LEU A 153 -2.86 -8.57 3.69
C LEU A 153 -4.16 -8.59 4.48
N ILE A 154 -4.80 -7.44 4.69
CA ILE A 154 -6.09 -7.33 5.39
C ILE A 154 -7.14 -8.21 4.72
N PHE A 155 -7.27 -8.11 3.40
CA PHE A 155 -8.23 -8.91 2.64
C PHE A 155 -7.95 -10.41 2.74
N THR A 156 -6.67 -10.83 2.60
CA THR A 156 -6.27 -12.24 2.67
C THR A 156 -6.54 -12.81 4.05
N ILE A 157 -6.20 -12.12 5.12
CA ILE A 157 -6.48 -12.58 6.49
C ILE A 157 -7.98 -12.77 6.68
N GLN A 158 -8.80 -11.79 6.31
CA GLN A 158 -10.25 -11.90 6.40
C GLN A 158 -10.82 -13.05 5.55
N GLN A 159 -10.22 -13.33 4.41
CA GLN A 159 -10.62 -14.45 3.56
C GLN A 159 -10.32 -15.81 4.22
N TRP A 160 -9.22 -15.93 4.97
CA TRP A 160 -8.80 -17.16 5.63
C TRP A 160 -9.34 -17.31 7.06
N THR A 161 -9.87 -16.25 7.65
CA THR A 161 -10.49 -16.29 8.97
C THR A 161 -11.84 -17.00 8.90
N ASP A 162 -12.12 -17.87 9.88
CA ASP A 162 -13.41 -18.54 9.99
C ASP A 162 -14.55 -17.51 10.06
N THR A 163 -15.68 -17.84 9.43
CA THR A 163 -16.82 -16.92 9.34
C THR A 163 -17.36 -16.49 10.72
N ASN A 164 -17.26 -17.38 11.71
CA ASN A 164 -17.76 -17.14 13.06
C ASN A 164 -16.80 -16.26 13.89
N GLU A 165 -15.52 -16.19 13.51
CA GLU A 165 -14.48 -15.41 14.17
C GLU A 165 -14.17 -14.09 13.45
N ARG A 166 -14.81 -13.86 12.31
CA ARG A 166 -14.54 -12.73 11.45
C ARG A 166 -15.14 -11.44 11.99
N HIS A 167 -14.28 -10.46 12.25
CA HIS A 167 -14.69 -9.11 12.62
C HIS A 167 -14.67 -8.19 11.40
N PRO A 168 -15.76 -7.45 11.11
CA PRO A 168 -15.79 -6.51 9.98
C PRO A 168 -14.74 -5.41 10.11
N ILE A 169 -14.09 -5.07 9.00
CA ILE A 169 -13.06 -4.04 8.91
C ILE A 169 -13.47 -3.00 7.88
N ALA A 170 -13.41 -1.72 8.24
CA ALA A 170 -13.54 -0.61 7.31
C ALA A 170 -12.17 0.04 7.07
N ILE A 171 -11.72 0.06 5.81
CA ILE A 171 -10.46 0.70 5.41
C ILE A 171 -10.79 2.10 4.89
N PHE A 172 -10.35 3.12 5.63
CA PHE A 172 -10.47 4.52 5.23
C PHE A 172 -9.24 4.92 4.44
N CYS A 173 -9.44 5.27 3.19
CA CYS A 173 -8.40 5.69 2.26
C CYS A 173 -8.46 7.21 2.09
N ASP A 174 -7.73 7.93 2.94
CA ASP A 174 -7.63 9.39 2.84
C ASP A 174 -6.66 9.79 1.71
N GLU A 175 -6.95 10.89 1.03
CA GLU A 175 -6.27 11.35 -0.19
C GLU A 175 -6.05 10.20 -1.20
N ALA A 176 -7.10 9.43 -1.42
CA ALA A 176 -7.08 8.18 -2.19
C ALA A 176 -6.48 8.32 -3.59
N HIS A 177 -6.56 9.49 -4.21
CA HIS A 177 -5.98 9.77 -5.52
C HIS A 177 -4.45 9.57 -5.57
N LEU A 178 -3.75 9.62 -4.43
CA LEU A 178 -2.30 9.43 -4.36
C LEU A 178 -1.87 7.97 -4.58
N TYR A 179 -2.73 7.00 -4.27
CA TYR A 179 -2.38 5.57 -4.33
C TYR A 179 -3.45 4.66 -4.91
N LEU A 180 -4.61 5.21 -5.27
CA LEU A 180 -5.66 4.54 -6.03
C LEU A 180 -5.93 5.27 -7.37
N PRO A 181 -4.92 5.52 -8.21
CA PRO A 181 -5.05 6.39 -9.38
C PRO A 181 -5.94 5.79 -10.47
N VAL A 182 -6.43 6.64 -11.38
CA VAL A 182 -7.22 6.23 -12.56
C VAL A 182 -6.46 5.24 -13.44
N SER A 183 -5.17 5.46 -13.60
CA SER A 183 -4.28 4.59 -14.35
C SER A 183 -2.98 4.39 -13.60
N ALA A 184 -2.52 3.16 -13.56
CA ALA A 184 -1.24 2.84 -12.98
C ALA A 184 -0.11 3.38 -13.87
N ALA A 185 0.85 4.09 -13.27
CA ALA A 185 2.02 4.60 -13.98
C ALA A 185 3.00 3.47 -14.33
N ASP A 186 3.05 2.45 -13.50
CA ASP A 186 3.91 1.28 -13.66
C ASP A 186 3.26 -0.03 -13.18
N SER A 187 4.03 -1.12 -13.26
CA SER A 187 3.55 -2.45 -12.81
C SER A 187 3.40 -2.59 -11.29
N MET A 188 3.94 -1.66 -10.51
CA MET A 188 3.82 -1.67 -9.04
C MET A 188 2.51 -1.01 -8.63
N ASP A 189 2.24 0.16 -9.18
CA ASP A 189 0.97 0.86 -9.01
C ASP A 189 -0.20 -0.03 -9.43
N GLU A 190 -0.06 -0.73 -10.57
CA GLU A 190 -1.07 -1.68 -11.04
C GLU A 190 -1.38 -2.79 -10.02
N ARG A 191 -0.35 -3.34 -9.36
CA ARG A 191 -0.56 -4.39 -8.35
C ARG A 191 -1.18 -3.86 -7.07
N GLY A 192 -0.75 -2.69 -6.62
CA GLY A 192 -1.34 -2.00 -5.49
C GLY A 192 -2.82 -1.73 -5.72
N LEU A 193 -3.12 -1.10 -6.86
CA LEU A 193 -4.48 -0.77 -7.28
C LEU A 193 -5.38 -2.00 -7.39
N LYS A 194 -4.91 -3.10 -8.01
CA LYS A 194 -5.68 -4.37 -8.13
C LYS A 194 -6.09 -4.95 -6.77
N SER A 195 -5.29 -4.77 -5.73
CA SER A 195 -5.64 -5.22 -4.38
C SER A 195 -6.88 -4.49 -3.85
N PHE A 196 -6.94 -3.17 -4.02
CA PHE A 196 -8.09 -2.37 -3.62
C PHE A 196 -9.31 -2.56 -4.53
N GLU A 197 -9.10 -2.72 -5.83
CA GLU A 197 -10.20 -3.07 -6.75
C GLU A 197 -10.86 -4.41 -6.38
N ARG A 198 -10.06 -5.37 -5.92
CA ARG A 198 -10.58 -6.63 -5.42
C ARG A 198 -11.38 -6.44 -4.14
N ILE A 199 -10.89 -5.62 -3.20
CA ILE A 199 -11.63 -5.27 -1.98
C ILE A 199 -12.97 -4.59 -2.34
N ALA A 200 -12.96 -3.63 -3.26
CA ALA A 200 -14.17 -2.93 -3.69
C ALA A 200 -15.22 -3.90 -4.28
N LYS A 201 -14.78 -4.90 -5.07
CA LYS A 201 -15.67 -5.88 -5.73
C LYS A 201 -16.15 -7.01 -4.80
N GLU A 202 -15.28 -7.50 -3.93
CA GLU A 202 -15.49 -8.75 -3.19
C GLU A 202 -15.46 -8.57 -1.67
N GLY A 203 -15.01 -7.41 -1.17
CA GLY A 203 -14.74 -7.18 0.26
C GLY A 203 -15.93 -7.46 1.16
N ARG A 204 -17.15 -7.09 0.73
CA ARG A 204 -18.39 -7.34 1.47
C ARG A 204 -18.56 -8.82 1.89
N LYS A 205 -18.16 -9.75 1.02
CA LYS A 205 -18.25 -11.19 1.29
C LYS A 205 -17.35 -11.63 2.45
N TYR A 206 -16.26 -10.91 2.66
CA TYR A 206 -15.25 -11.24 3.68
C TYR A 206 -15.24 -10.25 4.84
N GLY A 207 -16.25 -9.38 4.93
CA GLY A 207 -16.35 -8.38 6.00
C GLY A 207 -15.34 -7.24 5.86
N VAL A 208 -14.86 -6.94 4.64
CA VAL A 208 -13.98 -5.78 4.38
C VAL A 208 -14.73 -4.75 3.57
N SER A 209 -14.83 -3.53 4.09
CA SER A 209 -15.39 -2.38 3.39
C SER A 209 -14.31 -1.35 3.09
N LEU A 210 -14.55 -0.56 2.04
CA LEU A 210 -13.65 0.50 1.60
C LEU A 210 -14.36 1.84 1.68
N VAL A 211 -13.76 2.81 2.35
CA VAL A 211 -14.20 4.20 2.38
C VAL A 211 -13.15 5.04 1.67
N VAL A 212 -13.51 5.58 0.51
CA VAL A 212 -12.62 6.36 -0.34
C VAL A 212 -12.85 7.83 -0.10
N ILE A 213 -11.83 8.56 0.32
CA ILE A 213 -11.86 9.99 0.60
C ILE A 213 -10.90 10.68 -0.36
N SER A 214 -11.37 11.64 -1.14
CA SER A 214 -10.53 12.35 -2.08
C SER A 214 -11.08 13.72 -2.42
N GLN A 215 -10.20 14.70 -2.56
CA GLN A 215 -10.52 16.02 -3.09
C GLN A 215 -10.54 16.03 -4.63
N ARG A 216 -10.04 14.95 -5.27
CA ARG A 216 -9.89 14.80 -6.73
C ARG A 216 -10.50 13.50 -7.21
N PRO A 217 -11.82 13.37 -7.24
CA PRO A 217 -12.46 12.13 -7.69
C PRO A 217 -12.14 11.77 -9.15
N ALA A 218 -11.79 12.74 -9.99
CA ALA A 218 -11.36 12.47 -11.36
C ALA A 218 -10.04 11.68 -11.44
N ASP A 219 -9.18 11.80 -10.44
CA ASP A 219 -7.88 11.13 -10.38
C ASP A 219 -7.96 9.75 -9.68
N VAL A 220 -9.13 9.35 -9.15
CA VAL A 220 -9.34 8.05 -8.48
C VAL A 220 -9.83 6.99 -9.45
N SER A 221 -9.42 5.73 -9.24
CA SER A 221 -9.84 4.57 -10.04
C SER A 221 -11.34 4.50 -10.25
N LYS A 222 -11.74 4.55 -11.52
CA LYS A 222 -13.17 4.44 -11.93
C LYS A 222 -13.77 3.08 -11.53
N THR A 223 -12.95 2.03 -11.54
CA THR A 223 -13.36 0.69 -11.11
C THR A 223 -13.78 0.70 -9.64
N ILE A 224 -12.99 1.35 -8.77
CA ILE A 224 -13.29 1.45 -7.34
C ILE A 224 -14.53 2.33 -7.13
N LEU A 225 -14.57 3.51 -7.72
CA LEU A 225 -15.70 4.44 -7.56
C LEU A 225 -17.03 3.82 -8.01
N SER A 226 -17.02 3.03 -9.11
CA SER A 226 -18.23 2.36 -9.59
C SER A 226 -18.75 1.24 -8.68
N GLN A 227 -17.96 0.77 -7.73
CA GLN A 227 -18.36 -0.23 -6.74
C GLN A 227 -18.86 0.42 -5.42
N CYS A 228 -18.71 1.72 -5.26
CA CYS A 228 -19.25 2.43 -4.11
C CYS A 228 -20.78 2.51 -4.20
N GLY A 229 -21.46 2.02 -3.18
CA GLY A 229 -22.93 2.08 -3.10
C GLY A 229 -23.46 3.38 -2.49
N ASN A 230 -22.58 4.16 -1.85
CA ASN A 230 -22.95 5.41 -1.17
C ASN A 230 -21.94 6.50 -1.47
N PHE A 231 -22.43 7.72 -1.64
CA PHE A 231 -21.61 8.90 -1.94
C PHE A 231 -22.00 10.05 -1.03
N ILE A 232 -20.99 10.75 -0.51
CA ILE A 232 -21.10 12.03 0.14
C ILE A 232 -20.27 13.00 -0.68
N ALA A 233 -20.90 13.81 -1.51
CA ALA A 233 -20.21 14.77 -2.38
C ALA A 233 -20.33 16.16 -1.76
N MET A 234 -19.20 16.72 -1.36
CA MET A 234 -19.08 18.10 -0.86
C MET A 234 -18.84 19.05 -2.03
N ARG A 235 -18.54 20.32 -1.74
CA ARG A 235 -18.32 21.32 -2.78
C ARG A 235 -17.21 20.93 -3.74
N LEU A 236 -17.53 20.85 -5.03
CA LEU A 236 -16.62 20.59 -6.13
C LEU A 236 -16.75 21.71 -7.17
N THR A 237 -15.68 22.42 -7.44
CA THR A 237 -15.64 23.53 -8.41
C THR A 237 -15.08 23.13 -9.76
N ASN A 238 -14.23 22.08 -9.81
CA ASN A 238 -13.62 21.58 -11.03
C ASN A 238 -14.66 20.80 -11.88
N PRO A 239 -14.86 21.16 -13.16
CA PRO A 239 -15.80 20.46 -14.05
C PRO A 239 -15.48 18.99 -14.29
N GLU A 240 -14.20 18.59 -14.30
CA GLU A 240 -13.79 17.18 -14.47
C GLU A 240 -14.27 16.33 -13.30
N ASP A 241 -14.07 16.81 -12.08
CA ASP A 241 -14.52 16.15 -10.86
C ASP A 241 -16.05 16.05 -10.79
N GLN A 242 -16.75 17.13 -11.15
CA GLN A 242 -18.22 17.13 -11.26
C GLN A 242 -18.74 16.10 -12.27
N ASN A 243 -18.05 15.96 -13.41
CA ASN A 243 -18.42 14.98 -14.44
C ASN A 243 -18.26 13.53 -13.96
N VAL A 244 -17.27 13.24 -13.10
CA VAL A 244 -17.14 11.91 -12.49
C VAL A 244 -18.34 11.65 -11.57
N ILE A 245 -18.66 12.57 -10.70
CA ILE A 245 -19.82 12.44 -9.79
C ILE A 245 -21.13 12.31 -10.57
N ARG A 246 -21.32 13.10 -11.65
CA ARG A 246 -22.49 13.01 -12.53
C ARG A 246 -22.69 11.62 -13.13
N ARG A 247 -21.60 10.92 -13.47
CA ARG A 247 -21.68 9.56 -14.04
C ARG A 247 -21.95 8.48 -13.00
N LEU A 248 -21.67 8.76 -11.73
CA LEU A 248 -21.89 7.84 -10.62
C LEU A 248 -23.31 7.96 -10.05
N PHE A 249 -23.97 9.11 -10.27
CA PHE A 249 -25.32 9.32 -9.82
C PHE A 249 -26.34 8.87 -10.89
N PRO A 250 -27.53 8.42 -10.49
CA PRO A 250 -28.61 8.14 -11.42
C PRO A 250 -28.98 9.36 -12.29
N ASP A 251 -29.35 9.14 -13.53
CA ASP A 251 -29.61 10.19 -14.53
C ASP A 251 -30.66 11.23 -14.09
N ASN A 252 -31.63 10.81 -13.27
CA ASN A 252 -32.67 11.69 -12.72
C ASN A 252 -32.18 12.69 -11.67
N LEU A 253 -30.89 12.62 -11.29
CA LEU A 253 -30.26 13.50 -10.29
C LEU A 253 -29.37 14.58 -10.91
N GLY A 254 -29.46 14.82 -12.20
CA GLY A 254 -28.63 15.80 -12.92
C GLY A 254 -28.66 17.20 -12.28
N ASP A 255 -29.82 17.65 -11.79
CA ASP A 255 -29.99 18.95 -11.13
C ASP A 255 -29.24 19.03 -9.79
N PHE A 256 -29.13 17.91 -9.05
CA PHE A 256 -28.35 17.84 -7.80
C PHE A 256 -26.86 18.04 -8.03
N VAL A 257 -26.32 17.48 -9.09
CA VAL A 257 -24.89 17.66 -9.44
C VAL A 257 -24.58 19.12 -9.76
N GLY A 258 -25.53 19.82 -10.36
CA GLY A 258 -25.45 21.26 -10.62
C GLY A 258 -25.30 22.12 -9.34
N MET A 259 -25.65 21.58 -8.19
CA MET A 259 -25.47 22.28 -6.90
C MET A 259 -24.08 22.16 -6.32
N LEU A 260 -23.26 21.21 -6.74
CA LEU A 260 -21.92 20.96 -6.16
C LEU A 260 -21.01 22.20 -6.10
N PRO A 261 -20.94 23.07 -7.13
CA PRO A 261 -20.09 24.26 -7.08
C PRO A 261 -20.54 25.33 -6.05
N ILE A 262 -21.82 25.36 -5.73
CA ILE A 262 -22.45 26.40 -4.88
C ILE A 262 -22.73 25.95 -3.45
N LEU A 263 -22.34 24.72 -3.09
CA LEU A 263 -22.45 24.24 -1.70
C LEU A 263 -21.56 25.07 -0.78
N ASP A 264 -22.05 25.35 0.41
CA ASP A 264 -21.28 26.00 1.46
C ASP A 264 -20.31 25.05 2.18
N VAL A 265 -19.46 25.63 3.03
CA VAL A 265 -18.56 24.85 3.89
C VAL A 265 -19.38 24.00 4.86
N GLY A 266 -19.10 22.69 4.88
CA GLY A 266 -19.83 21.72 5.70
C GLY A 266 -21.13 21.23 5.07
N GLU A 267 -21.48 21.66 3.86
CA GLU A 267 -22.62 21.10 3.12
C GLU A 267 -22.18 19.96 2.20
N GLY A 268 -23.06 18.98 2.05
CA GLY A 268 -22.83 17.83 1.17
C GLY A 268 -24.12 17.26 0.60
N LEU A 269 -23.97 16.56 -0.52
CA LEU A 269 -25.02 15.75 -1.12
C LEU A 269 -24.80 14.29 -0.76
N VAL A 270 -25.77 13.66 -0.13
CA VAL A 270 -25.76 12.23 0.22
C VAL A 270 -26.63 11.47 -0.75
N VAL A 271 -26.04 10.46 -1.41
CA VAL A 271 -26.70 9.62 -2.41
C VAL A 271 -26.26 8.18 -2.24
N GLY A 272 -27.16 7.23 -2.40
CA GLY A 272 -26.89 5.79 -2.39
C GLY A 272 -27.82 5.03 -1.46
N ASP A 273 -27.49 3.77 -1.23
CA ASP A 273 -28.32 2.80 -0.51
C ASP A 273 -28.57 3.17 0.96
N ALA A 274 -27.69 3.98 1.57
CA ALA A 274 -27.83 4.43 2.95
C ALA A 274 -28.84 5.59 3.11
N SER A 275 -29.30 6.19 2.04
CA SER A 275 -30.28 7.28 2.05
C SER A 275 -31.47 6.94 1.15
N LEU A 276 -32.67 6.96 1.71
CA LEU A 276 -33.89 6.67 0.93
C LEU A 276 -34.11 7.62 -0.25
N LEU A 277 -33.66 8.85 -0.11
CA LEU A 277 -33.70 9.88 -1.14
C LEU A 277 -32.37 10.64 -1.17
N PRO A 278 -31.92 11.09 -2.34
CA PRO A 278 -30.82 12.02 -2.45
C PRO A 278 -31.15 13.28 -1.58
N SER A 279 -30.20 13.61 -0.72
CA SER A 279 -30.43 14.66 0.28
C SER A 279 -29.25 15.63 0.33
N ARG A 280 -29.54 16.93 0.39
CA ARG A 280 -28.58 17.94 0.80
C ARG A 280 -28.56 17.98 2.33
N VAL A 281 -27.39 17.84 2.90
CA VAL A 281 -27.18 17.81 4.36
C VAL A 281 -26.17 18.85 4.78
N ILE A 282 -26.29 19.31 6.00
CA ILE A 282 -25.33 20.16 6.68
C ILE A 282 -24.62 19.25 7.71
N LEU A 283 -23.33 19.14 7.63
CA LEU A 283 -22.53 18.38 8.56
C LEU A 283 -22.23 19.22 9.81
N ASP A 284 -22.46 18.64 10.96
CA ASP A 284 -22.10 19.28 12.23
C ASP A 284 -20.62 19.48 12.35
N LYS A 285 -20.18 20.58 12.96
CA LYS A 285 -18.79 20.78 13.29
C LYS A 285 -18.37 19.75 14.35
N PRO A 286 -17.18 19.14 14.21
CA PRO A 286 -16.69 18.21 15.22
C PRO A 286 -16.56 18.93 16.58
N THR A 287 -16.99 18.27 17.66
CA THR A 287 -16.89 18.79 19.04
C THR A 287 -15.44 18.96 19.48
N ILE A 288 -14.56 18.06 19.01
CA ILE A 288 -13.13 18.15 19.19
C ILE A 288 -12.53 18.60 17.86
N GLN A 289 -11.87 19.74 17.86
CA GLN A 289 -11.22 20.22 16.65
C GLN A 289 -10.07 19.28 16.28
N PRO A 290 -9.98 18.83 15.02
CA PRO A 290 -8.85 18.04 14.56
C PRO A 290 -7.58 18.88 14.67
N ASN A 291 -6.49 18.27 15.13
CA ASN A 291 -5.16 18.86 15.14
C ASN A 291 -4.62 18.88 13.71
N SER A 292 -5.17 19.75 12.85
CA SER A 292 -4.67 19.93 11.50
C SER A 292 -3.44 20.83 11.55
N CYS A 293 -2.34 20.38 10.96
CA CYS A 293 -1.14 21.22 10.79
C CYS A 293 -1.33 22.33 9.73
N THR A 294 -2.55 22.76 9.48
CA THR A 294 -2.83 23.85 8.54
C THR A 294 -2.33 25.13 9.13
N VAL A 295 -1.37 25.74 8.48
CA VAL A 295 -0.78 27.03 8.85
C VAL A 295 -1.79 28.11 8.55
N ASP A 296 -2.20 28.90 9.55
CA ASP A 296 -2.95 30.12 9.30
C ASP A 296 -1.99 31.19 8.78
N PHE A 297 -1.96 31.32 7.45
CA PHE A 297 -1.07 32.25 6.77
C PHE A 297 -1.29 33.70 7.21
N TRP A 298 -2.55 34.08 7.40
CA TRP A 298 -2.89 35.47 7.70
C TRP A 298 -2.44 35.88 9.11
N ASP A 299 -2.69 35.03 10.09
CA ASP A 299 -2.28 35.28 11.46
C ASP A 299 -0.75 35.26 11.59
N ILE A 300 -0.09 34.31 10.97
CA ILE A 300 1.38 34.18 11.02
C ILE A 300 2.08 35.32 10.27
N TRP A 301 1.54 35.78 9.14
CA TRP A 301 2.11 36.94 8.43
C TRP A 301 1.97 38.24 9.20
N ASN A 302 0.96 38.37 10.05
CA ASN A 302 0.76 39.54 10.90
C ASN A 302 1.53 39.44 12.23
N GLU A 303 2.14 38.29 12.56
CA GLU A 303 3.01 38.16 13.70
C GLU A 303 4.44 38.67 13.37
N ASP A 304 4.97 39.60 14.20
CA ASP A 304 6.34 40.11 14.12
C ASP A 304 7.43 39.08 14.45
N LYS A 305 7.17 37.80 14.22
CA LYS A 305 8.16 36.73 14.44
C LYS A 305 9.23 36.75 13.37
N LYS A 306 10.40 37.26 13.75
CA LYS A 306 11.63 37.14 12.96
C LYS A 306 11.98 35.66 12.80
N SER A 307 12.25 35.26 11.57
CA SER A 307 12.56 33.92 11.13
C SER A 307 13.53 33.18 12.06
N SER A 308 13.12 32.01 12.50
CA SER A 308 14.03 31.00 13.01
C SER A 308 15.05 30.63 11.93
N THR A 309 16.28 30.35 12.33
CA THR A 309 17.31 29.89 11.40
C THR A 309 16.84 28.63 10.70
N CYS A 310 17.01 28.51 9.38
CA CYS A 310 16.72 27.29 8.61
C CYS A 310 17.63 26.10 8.98
N GLU A 311 18.53 26.31 9.94
CA GLU A 311 19.58 25.36 10.29
C GLU A 311 19.03 24.01 10.77
N LYS A 312 17.97 24.02 11.60
CA LYS A 312 17.30 22.80 12.04
C LYS A 312 16.68 22.04 10.86
N ALA A 313 15.98 22.74 9.97
CA ALA A 313 15.39 22.14 8.79
C ALA A 313 16.45 21.56 7.84
N VAL A 314 17.56 22.27 7.64
CA VAL A 314 18.69 21.79 6.83
C VAL A 314 19.31 20.53 7.44
N ASN A 315 19.47 20.49 8.76
CA ASN A 315 20.01 19.32 9.44
C ASN A 315 19.04 18.12 9.36
N ALA A 316 17.74 18.33 9.49
CA ALA A 316 16.73 17.30 9.28
C ALA A 316 16.78 16.74 7.84
N ILE A 317 16.90 17.61 6.84
CA ILE A 317 17.07 17.21 5.43
C ILE A 317 18.35 16.39 5.24
N ARG A 318 19.48 16.81 5.83
CA ARG A 318 20.74 16.06 5.75
C ARG A 318 20.63 14.65 6.36
N GLN A 319 19.88 14.53 7.43
CA GLN A 319 19.64 13.25 8.11
C GLN A 319 18.51 12.43 7.45
N GLN A 320 17.77 13.03 6.51
CA GLN A 320 16.55 12.44 5.92
C GLN A 320 15.54 12.07 7.01
N GLN A 321 15.42 12.88 8.04
CA GLN A 321 14.56 12.66 9.20
C GLN A 321 13.77 13.95 9.47
N LYS A 322 12.44 13.84 9.56
CA LYS A 322 11.62 14.99 9.99
C LYS A 322 11.89 15.30 11.47
N LEU A 323 11.81 16.58 11.83
CA LEU A 323 11.95 17.08 13.19
C LEU A 323 10.76 16.66 14.06
#